data_9bb78a2a9265dd05f35a30b1f1a49f83
#
_entry.id   9bb78a2a9265dd05f35a30b1f1a49f83
#
_cell.length_a   1.000
_cell.length_b   1.000
_cell.length_c   1.000
_cell.angle_alpha   90.00
_cell.angle_beta   90.00
_cell.angle_gamma   90.00
#
_symmetry.space_group_name_H-M   'P 1'
#
loop_
_entity.id
_entity.type
_entity.pdbx_description
1 polymer ?
#
loop_
_entity_poly.entity_id
_entity_poly.type
_entity_poly.pdbx_seq_one_letter_code
_entity_poly.pdbx_strand_id
1 'polypeptide(L)'
;LSSVSSTASASLAGLNASVTSQPNFGWAVLGRAGLLANSSTLLYLVGGYTGQNVRSWGTATAGGAAASFSRDDAFHGWTFGPGFEAMLGGGWSTKLEYRYSQYGRQLVGANIYSQPSTHAVRAGLSYKFGGLGSGASEGRTFNEPATNWTGVYAGGAAGAGLASSPTTATAGTASATFDSGGQGLLGGVFVGADYQFARRALAGIMGDFSWTGMQGTSTFSAAGGGAYTSISPNREWSVMARLGYLPVPSTLLYGAVGYTGMNVKSTATAVLAGGNTLFGERDTTVSGWAVAPGIETVITGGWTTRLEYRYSQYEQKEVAAGVTTQPSTHTIRLGIAYKLGLGGERP
;
A
#
# COMPACT_ATOMS: atom_id res chain seq x y z
N LEU A 1 -4.60 -17.52 3.21
CA LEU A 1 -4.87 -17.58 1.77
C LEU A 1 -4.71 -16.18 1.18
N SER A 2 -3.85 -16.02 0.18
CA SER A 2 -3.69 -14.76 -0.55
C SER A 2 -4.60 -14.80 -1.79
N SER A 3 -5.41 -13.77 -1.98
CA SER A 3 -6.23 -13.59 -3.19
C SER A 3 -5.56 -12.68 -4.23
N VAL A 4 -4.33 -12.24 -3.95
CA VAL A 4 -3.56 -11.37 -4.86
C VAL A 4 -2.98 -12.23 -5.98
N SER A 5 -3.27 -11.88 -7.22
CA SER A 5 -2.66 -12.50 -8.42
C SER A 5 -2.18 -11.42 -9.36
N SER A 6 -1.10 -11.69 -10.07
CA SER A 6 -0.61 -10.87 -11.17
C SER A 6 -0.72 -11.67 -12.46
N THR A 7 -1.36 -11.09 -13.48
CA THR A 7 -1.54 -11.74 -14.79
C THR A 7 -1.01 -10.82 -15.88
N ALA A 8 -0.17 -11.36 -16.72
CA ALA A 8 0.24 -10.74 -17.98
C ALA A 8 -0.32 -11.56 -19.14
N SER A 9 -0.86 -10.89 -20.17
CA SER A 9 -1.39 -11.53 -21.36
C SER A 9 -1.02 -10.77 -22.62
N ALA A 10 -0.87 -11.49 -23.72
CA ALA A 10 -0.65 -10.92 -25.03
C ALA A 10 -1.43 -11.71 -26.10
N SER A 11 -2.01 -10.99 -27.06
CA SER A 11 -2.70 -11.56 -28.23
C SER A 11 -2.21 -10.84 -29.48
N LEU A 12 -1.67 -11.58 -30.43
CA LEU A 12 -1.11 -11.06 -31.69
C LEU A 12 -1.32 -12.09 -32.80
N ALA A 13 -2.08 -11.73 -33.85
CA ALA A 13 -2.19 -12.49 -35.11
C ALA A 13 -2.27 -14.04 -34.96
N GLY A 14 -3.17 -14.52 -34.10
CA GLY A 14 -3.35 -15.96 -33.86
C GLY A 14 -2.40 -16.57 -32.82
N LEU A 15 -1.54 -15.77 -32.19
CA LEU A 15 -0.77 -16.12 -31.00
C LEU A 15 -1.48 -15.52 -29.77
N ASN A 16 -1.84 -16.34 -28.80
CA ASN A 16 -2.30 -15.89 -27.50
C ASN A 16 -1.39 -16.48 -26.42
N ALA A 17 -0.97 -15.67 -25.46
CA ALA A 17 -0.18 -16.11 -24.33
C ALA A 17 -0.67 -15.43 -23.05
N SER A 18 -0.70 -16.18 -21.96
CA SER A 18 -0.98 -15.64 -20.63
C SER A 18 -0.12 -16.31 -19.58
N VAL A 19 0.31 -15.53 -18.59
CA VAL A 19 1.02 -16.04 -17.40
C VAL A 19 0.39 -15.39 -16.18
N THR A 20 0.03 -16.22 -15.20
CA THR A 20 -0.51 -15.78 -13.92
C THR A 20 0.38 -16.31 -12.80
N SER A 21 0.70 -15.44 -11.84
CA SER A 21 1.44 -15.79 -10.64
C SER A 21 0.61 -15.42 -9.41
N GLN A 22 0.45 -16.35 -8.48
CA GLN A 22 -0.37 -16.19 -7.29
C GLN A 22 0.40 -16.70 -6.06
N PRO A 23 0.70 -15.81 -5.08
CA PRO A 23 1.14 -16.24 -3.77
C PRO A 23 0.01 -17.01 -3.06
N ASN A 24 0.31 -18.21 -2.52
CA ASN A 24 -0.71 -19.03 -1.86
C ASN A 24 -0.48 -19.19 -0.36
N PHE A 25 0.69 -19.61 0.07
CA PHE A 25 1.01 -19.82 1.48
C PHE A 25 2.30 -19.09 1.84
N GLY A 26 2.26 -18.39 2.98
CA GLY A 26 3.44 -17.70 3.52
C GLY A 26 3.52 -17.86 5.04
N TRP A 27 4.74 -17.88 5.55
CA TRP A 27 5.06 -17.96 6.97
C TRP A 27 6.15 -16.94 7.31
N ALA A 28 6.25 -16.56 8.58
CA ALA A 28 7.31 -15.70 9.06
C ALA A 28 7.62 -15.99 10.54
N VAL A 29 8.89 -15.88 10.89
CA VAL A 29 9.38 -15.86 12.27
C VAL A 29 9.91 -14.47 12.55
N LEU A 30 9.34 -13.80 13.55
CA LEU A 30 9.53 -12.38 13.76
C LEU A 30 9.94 -12.07 15.20
N GLY A 31 10.92 -11.18 15.34
CA GLY A 31 11.13 -10.39 16.54
C GLY A 31 10.38 -9.06 16.45
N ARG A 32 10.00 -8.49 17.59
CA ARG A 32 9.47 -7.12 17.65
C ARG A 32 10.11 -6.34 18.81
N ALA A 33 10.34 -5.05 18.57
CA ALA A 33 10.77 -4.08 19.57
C ALA A 33 9.92 -2.82 19.43
N GLY A 34 9.54 -2.20 20.56
CA GLY A 34 8.65 -1.05 20.52
C GLY A 34 8.72 -0.16 21.75
N LEU A 35 8.09 1.00 21.60
CA LEU A 35 7.97 2.03 22.62
C LEU A 35 6.50 2.27 22.94
N LEU A 36 6.17 2.45 24.19
CA LEU A 36 4.83 2.89 24.60
C LEU A 36 4.67 4.38 24.27
N ALA A 37 3.79 4.71 23.36
CA ALA A 37 3.42 6.09 23.07
C ALA A 37 2.61 6.70 24.24
N ASN A 38 1.80 5.88 24.88
CA ASN A 38 1.07 6.16 26.12
C ASN A 38 0.72 4.84 26.84
N SER A 39 -0.05 4.89 27.92
CA SER A 39 -0.42 3.71 28.74
C SER A 39 -1.21 2.63 27.96
N SER A 40 -1.83 3.00 26.85
CA SER A 40 -2.72 2.13 26.07
C SER A 40 -2.19 1.78 24.67
N THR A 41 -1.07 2.39 24.23
CA THR A 41 -0.62 2.28 22.85
C THR A 41 0.86 1.97 22.73
N LEU A 42 1.18 0.93 21.97
CA LEU A 42 2.53 0.50 21.61
C LEU A 42 2.81 0.80 20.15
N LEU A 43 3.86 1.54 19.88
CA LEU A 43 4.49 1.68 18.55
C LEU A 43 5.64 0.70 18.47
N TYR A 44 5.73 -0.10 17.43
CA TYR A 44 6.77 -1.11 17.33
C TYR A 44 7.27 -1.30 15.89
N LEU A 45 8.45 -1.87 15.80
CA LEU A 45 8.99 -2.42 14.56
C LEU A 45 9.02 -3.95 14.68
N VAL A 46 8.71 -4.62 13.60
CA VAL A 46 8.90 -6.06 13.44
C VAL A 46 9.99 -6.31 12.41
N GLY A 47 10.72 -7.40 12.60
CA GLY A 47 11.72 -7.86 11.63
C GLY A 47 11.98 -9.34 11.81
N GLY A 48 12.32 -10.02 10.70
CA GLY A 48 12.62 -11.45 10.77
C GLY A 48 12.71 -12.13 9.41
N TYR A 49 12.64 -13.45 9.46
CA TYR A 49 12.74 -14.32 8.29
C TYR A 49 11.37 -14.77 7.83
N THR A 50 11.18 -14.86 6.50
CA THR A 50 9.88 -15.18 5.89
C THR A 50 10.05 -16.13 4.72
N GLY A 51 9.04 -16.96 4.49
CA GLY A 51 8.91 -17.81 3.31
C GLY A 51 7.56 -17.64 2.65
N GLN A 52 7.53 -17.73 1.32
CA GLN A 52 6.34 -17.56 0.49
C GLN A 52 6.34 -18.60 -0.62
N ASN A 53 5.26 -19.35 -0.76
CA ASN A 53 5.02 -20.20 -1.91
C ASN A 53 4.23 -19.40 -2.96
N VAL A 54 4.70 -19.46 -4.20
CA VAL A 54 4.08 -18.80 -5.36
C VAL A 54 3.77 -19.85 -6.40
N ARG A 55 2.51 -19.96 -6.76
CA ARG A 55 2.07 -20.78 -7.89
C ARG A 55 2.02 -19.91 -9.14
N SER A 56 2.70 -20.38 -10.18
CA SER A 56 2.69 -19.74 -11.50
C SER A 56 2.16 -20.73 -12.52
N TRP A 57 1.25 -20.27 -13.38
CA TRP A 57 0.74 -21.07 -14.50
C TRP A 57 0.55 -20.18 -15.72
N GLY A 58 0.61 -20.79 -16.88
CA GLY A 58 0.43 -20.07 -18.13
C GLY A 58 -0.02 -20.97 -19.26
N THR A 59 -0.56 -20.31 -20.28
CA THR A 59 -0.97 -20.95 -21.54
C THR A 59 -0.45 -20.14 -22.71
N ALA A 60 -0.08 -20.83 -23.78
CA ALA A 60 0.24 -20.22 -25.06
C ALA A 60 -0.44 -21.01 -26.19
N THR A 61 -1.04 -20.33 -27.16
CA THR A 61 -1.63 -20.93 -28.36
C THR A 61 -1.09 -20.23 -29.59
N ALA A 62 -0.66 -21.00 -30.60
CA ALA A 62 -0.17 -20.49 -31.86
C ALA A 62 -0.52 -21.45 -32.99
N GLY A 63 -1.18 -20.99 -34.06
CA GLY A 63 -1.47 -21.79 -35.26
C GLY A 63 -2.21 -23.10 -34.99
N GLY A 64 -3.08 -23.15 -33.96
CA GLY A 64 -3.79 -24.36 -33.54
C GLY A 64 -3.02 -25.25 -32.54
N ALA A 65 -1.75 -25.00 -32.29
CA ALA A 65 -0.99 -25.67 -31.22
C ALA A 65 -1.22 -24.96 -29.89
N ALA A 66 -1.33 -25.72 -28.78
CA ALA A 66 -1.48 -25.20 -27.44
C ALA A 66 -0.39 -25.78 -26.51
N ALA A 67 0.17 -24.94 -25.67
CA ALA A 67 1.09 -25.31 -24.61
C ALA A 67 0.64 -24.71 -23.29
N SER A 68 0.84 -25.42 -22.19
CA SER A 68 0.56 -24.92 -20.84
C SER A 68 1.66 -25.35 -19.88
N PHE A 69 1.86 -24.57 -18.83
CA PHE A 69 2.73 -24.93 -17.72
C PHE A 69 2.06 -24.58 -16.38
N SER A 70 2.43 -25.29 -15.35
CA SER A 70 2.10 -24.94 -13.96
C SER A 70 3.29 -25.32 -13.08
N ARG A 71 3.64 -24.40 -12.16
CA ARG A 71 4.79 -24.57 -11.27
C ARG A 71 4.51 -23.93 -9.92
N ASP A 72 5.00 -24.56 -8.87
CA ASP A 72 5.02 -24.05 -7.50
C ASP A 72 6.47 -23.78 -7.08
N ASP A 73 6.78 -22.57 -6.69
CA ASP A 73 8.10 -22.13 -6.25
C ASP A 73 8.04 -21.62 -4.81
N ALA A 74 9.00 -22.03 -3.97
CA ALA A 74 9.14 -21.57 -2.60
C ALA A 74 10.25 -20.52 -2.52
N PHE A 75 9.91 -19.32 -2.16
CA PHE A 75 10.83 -18.19 -1.97
C PHE A 75 11.07 -17.95 -0.49
N HIS A 76 12.31 -17.65 -0.12
CA HIS A 76 12.72 -17.30 1.24
C HIS A 76 13.38 -15.94 1.26
N GLY A 77 13.22 -15.19 2.36
CA GLY A 77 13.74 -13.86 2.46
C GLY A 77 13.60 -13.25 3.85
N TRP A 78 13.73 -11.96 3.92
CA TRP A 78 13.57 -11.18 5.13
C TRP A 78 12.33 -10.29 5.03
N THR A 79 11.79 -9.93 6.19
CA THR A 79 10.65 -9.02 6.31
C THR A 79 10.86 -8.05 7.44
N PHE A 80 10.40 -6.82 7.27
CA PHE A 80 10.38 -5.81 8.32
C PHE A 80 9.23 -4.82 8.10
N GLY A 81 8.87 -4.12 9.18
CA GLY A 81 7.88 -3.04 9.07
C GLY A 81 7.46 -2.45 10.41
N PRO A 82 6.83 -1.27 10.39
CA PRO A 82 6.22 -0.65 11.55
C PRO A 82 4.87 -1.28 11.90
N GLY A 83 4.55 -1.23 13.18
CA GLY A 83 3.25 -1.64 13.70
C GLY A 83 2.78 -0.72 14.82
N PHE A 84 1.49 -0.75 14.98
CA PHE A 84 0.75 0.01 15.98
C PHE A 84 -0.20 -0.94 16.69
N GLU A 85 -0.12 -1.04 18.02
CA GLU A 85 -1.04 -1.85 18.81
C GLU A 85 -1.67 -0.97 19.89
N ALA A 86 -3.00 -0.95 19.93
CA ALA A 86 -3.76 -0.18 20.89
C ALA A 86 -4.70 -1.08 21.71
N MET A 87 -4.73 -0.86 23.01
CA MET A 87 -5.65 -1.55 23.91
C MET A 87 -7.06 -0.99 23.75
N LEU A 88 -8.04 -1.89 23.68
CA LEU A 88 -9.46 -1.55 23.57
C LEU A 88 -10.21 -1.66 24.92
N GLY A 89 -9.51 -2.13 25.97
CA GLY A 89 -10.10 -2.47 27.27
C GLY A 89 -10.48 -3.95 27.39
N GLY A 90 -10.69 -4.43 28.63
CA GLY A 90 -11.11 -5.80 28.87
C GLY A 90 -10.16 -6.90 28.37
N GLY A 91 -8.86 -6.62 28.24
CA GLY A 91 -7.87 -7.56 27.71
C GLY A 91 -7.77 -7.60 26.17
N TRP A 92 -8.62 -6.88 25.47
CA TRP A 92 -8.59 -6.76 24.00
C TRP A 92 -7.59 -5.71 23.54
N SER A 93 -6.89 -5.99 22.45
CA SER A 93 -6.09 -5.02 21.70
C SER A 93 -6.33 -5.15 20.20
N THR A 94 -6.21 -4.04 19.49
CA THR A 94 -6.18 -3.99 18.02
C THR A 94 -4.80 -3.64 17.55
N LYS A 95 -4.42 -4.15 16.39
CA LYS A 95 -3.15 -3.83 15.76
C LYS A 95 -3.32 -3.53 14.28
N LEU A 96 -2.53 -2.59 13.81
CA LEU A 96 -2.30 -2.32 12.40
C LEU A 96 -0.80 -2.43 12.15
N GLU A 97 -0.39 -3.26 11.21
CA GLU A 97 1.00 -3.58 10.94
C GLU A 97 1.25 -3.58 9.44
N TYR A 98 2.28 -2.90 9.02
CA TYR A 98 2.79 -3.00 7.67
C TYR A 98 4.00 -3.90 7.64
N ARG A 99 4.14 -4.70 6.59
CA ARG A 99 5.32 -5.52 6.32
C ARG A 99 5.77 -5.37 4.89
N TYR A 100 7.02 -5.03 4.74
CA TYR A 100 7.77 -5.22 3.52
C TYR A 100 8.53 -6.54 3.60
N SER A 101 8.46 -7.37 2.57
CA SER A 101 9.25 -8.61 2.49
C SER A 101 9.98 -8.64 1.16
N GLN A 102 11.28 -8.94 1.23
CA GLN A 102 12.15 -9.12 0.08
C GLN A 102 12.61 -10.58 0.05
N TYR A 103 12.33 -11.25 -1.06
CA TYR A 103 12.73 -12.63 -1.25
C TYR A 103 14.01 -12.74 -2.08
N GLY A 104 14.70 -13.86 -1.92
CA GLY A 104 15.91 -14.17 -2.67
C GLY A 104 15.61 -14.38 -4.16
N ARG A 105 16.59 -14.05 -4.99
CA ARG A 105 16.54 -14.31 -6.43
C ARG A 105 16.63 -15.82 -6.68
N GLN A 106 15.69 -16.36 -7.47
CA GLN A 106 15.65 -17.77 -7.84
C GLN A 106 15.47 -17.97 -9.34
N LEU A 107 16.00 -19.07 -9.84
CA LEU A 107 15.81 -19.51 -11.22
C LEU A 107 14.44 -20.22 -11.32
N VAL A 108 13.50 -19.58 -12.01
CA VAL A 108 12.11 -20.07 -12.18
C VAL A 108 11.83 -20.67 -13.56
N GLY A 109 12.82 -20.75 -14.43
CA GLY A 109 12.73 -21.32 -15.77
C GLY A 109 14.10 -21.38 -16.43
N ALA A 110 14.19 -21.87 -17.68
CA ALA A 110 15.44 -21.85 -18.45
C ALA A 110 15.94 -20.39 -18.59
N ASN A 111 16.95 -20.03 -17.81
CA ASN A 111 17.55 -18.69 -17.74
C ASN A 111 16.60 -17.55 -17.29
N ILE A 112 15.44 -17.87 -16.68
CA ILE A 112 14.50 -16.90 -16.13
C ILE A 112 14.69 -16.84 -14.62
N TYR A 113 15.03 -15.67 -14.11
CA TYR A 113 15.16 -15.39 -12.68
C TYR A 113 14.00 -14.55 -12.18
N SER A 114 13.52 -14.86 -10.99
CA SER A 114 12.52 -14.07 -10.26
C SER A 114 13.05 -13.69 -8.89
N GLN A 115 12.78 -12.46 -8.49
CA GLN A 115 13.08 -11.91 -7.17
C GLN A 115 11.87 -11.14 -6.66
N PRO A 116 10.89 -11.84 -6.05
CA PRO A 116 9.68 -11.20 -5.59
C PRO A 116 9.92 -10.26 -4.40
N SER A 117 9.09 -9.26 -4.28
CA SER A 117 8.89 -8.49 -3.05
C SER A 117 7.41 -8.40 -2.76
N THR A 118 7.04 -8.26 -1.49
CA THR A 118 5.65 -8.10 -1.09
C THR A 118 5.50 -6.99 -0.07
N HIS A 119 4.37 -6.31 -0.16
CA HIS A 119 3.92 -5.32 0.79
C HIS A 119 2.58 -5.80 1.36
N ALA A 120 2.49 -5.94 2.65
CA ALA A 120 1.29 -6.42 3.31
C ALA A 120 0.87 -5.49 4.44
N VAL A 121 -0.39 -5.09 4.45
CA VAL A 121 -1.02 -4.43 5.58
C VAL A 121 -1.85 -5.46 6.33
N ARG A 122 -1.67 -5.53 7.63
CA ARG A 122 -2.34 -6.50 8.51
C ARG A 122 -3.06 -5.76 9.62
N ALA A 123 -4.37 -5.92 9.67
CA ALA A 123 -5.18 -5.54 10.82
C ALA A 123 -5.48 -6.79 11.64
N GLY A 124 -5.50 -6.67 12.96
CA GLY A 124 -5.76 -7.80 13.83
C GLY A 124 -6.34 -7.40 15.17
N LEU A 125 -7.12 -8.30 15.73
CA LEU A 125 -7.58 -8.26 17.12
C LEU A 125 -6.84 -9.34 17.91
N SER A 126 -6.43 -9.00 19.13
CA SER A 126 -5.79 -9.92 20.06
C SER A 126 -6.45 -9.84 21.41
N TYR A 127 -6.53 -10.95 22.12
CA TYR A 127 -7.00 -11.03 23.50
C TYR A 127 -5.88 -11.58 24.37
N LYS A 128 -5.55 -10.88 25.43
CA LYS A 128 -4.57 -11.34 26.44
C LYS A 128 -5.31 -12.13 27.52
N PHE A 129 -5.14 -13.45 27.50
CA PHE A 129 -5.57 -14.31 28.61
C PHE A 129 -4.64 -14.05 29.82
N GLY A 130 -5.20 -14.03 31.03
CA GLY A 130 -4.57 -13.68 32.30
C GLY A 130 -3.08 -14.01 32.39
N GLY A 131 -2.29 -13.05 32.87
CA GLY A 131 -0.86 -12.99 32.69
C GLY A 131 -0.06 -14.15 33.28
N LEU A 132 0.79 -14.70 32.47
CA LEU A 132 2.05 -15.31 32.91
C LEU A 132 3.03 -14.18 33.24
N GLY A 133 2.95 -13.64 34.45
CA GLY A 133 3.82 -12.56 34.93
C GLY A 133 3.04 -11.63 35.86
N SER A 134 3.34 -11.72 37.13
CA SER A 134 2.82 -10.95 38.23
C SER A 134 2.62 -9.47 37.92
N GLY A 135 1.39 -9.07 37.78
CA GLY A 135 0.94 -7.72 37.49
C GLY A 135 -0.40 -7.76 36.82
N ALA A 136 -1.37 -8.43 37.46
CA ALA A 136 -2.74 -8.52 37.01
C ALA A 136 -3.26 -7.13 36.68
N SER A 137 -3.42 -6.83 35.44
CA SER A 137 -4.37 -5.83 35.02
C SER A 137 -5.75 -6.48 34.92
N GLU A 138 -6.25 -6.97 36.03
CA GLU A 138 -7.68 -7.12 36.19
C GLU A 138 -8.30 -5.77 35.84
N GLY A 139 -9.04 -5.73 34.68
CA GLY A 139 -9.91 -4.62 34.37
C GLY A 139 -9.33 -3.22 34.59
N ARG A 140 -8.12 -2.94 34.10
CA ARG A 140 -7.68 -1.55 34.03
C ARG A 140 -8.67 -0.80 33.16
N THR A 141 -9.67 -0.25 33.79
CA THR A 141 -10.36 0.91 33.27
C THR A 141 -9.27 1.97 33.17
N PHE A 142 -8.82 2.24 31.93
CA PHE A 142 -7.90 3.33 31.70
C PHE A 142 -8.61 4.60 32.15
N ASN A 143 -8.25 5.09 33.33
CA ASN A 143 -8.76 6.33 33.88
C ASN A 143 -7.94 7.48 33.23
N GLU A 144 -7.85 7.43 31.91
CA GLU A 144 -7.24 8.51 31.12
C GLU A 144 -8.21 9.70 31.17
N PRO A 145 -7.69 10.91 31.37
CA PRO A 145 -8.54 12.11 31.34
C PRO A 145 -9.28 12.17 29.98
N ALA A 146 -10.51 12.61 30.01
CA ALA A 146 -11.31 12.75 28.81
C ALA A 146 -10.58 13.68 27.82
N THR A 147 -10.16 13.11 26.70
CA THR A 147 -9.46 13.86 25.65
C THR A 147 -10.49 14.43 24.68
N ASN A 148 -10.49 15.74 24.48
CA ASN A 148 -11.30 16.38 23.45
C ASN A 148 -10.54 16.39 22.13
N TRP A 149 -11.06 15.66 21.13
CA TRP A 149 -10.47 15.55 19.80
C TRP A 149 -10.94 16.65 18.83
N THR A 150 -11.84 17.53 19.27
CA THR A 150 -12.28 18.68 18.46
C THR A 150 -11.13 19.68 18.30
N GLY A 151 -10.85 20.09 17.08
CA GLY A 151 -9.82 21.05 16.79
C GLY A 151 -9.20 20.87 15.40
N VAL A 152 -8.35 21.83 15.05
CA VAL A 152 -7.55 21.77 13.81
C VAL A 152 -6.19 21.16 14.10
N TYR A 153 -5.62 20.50 13.10
CA TYR A 153 -4.30 19.89 13.21
C TYR A 153 -3.49 20.06 11.93
N ALA A 154 -2.19 20.01 12.09
CA ALA A 154 -1.25 19.99 10.99
C ALA A 154 -0.11 19.04 11.33
N GLY A 155 0.46 18.41 10.31
CA GLY A 155 1.53 17.44 10.53
C GLY A 155 2.28 17.06 9.27
N GLY A 156 3.25 16.17 9.47
CA GLY A 156 4.02 15.55 8.41
C GLY A 156 3.88 14.02 8.47
N ALA A 157 4.01 13.38 7.32
CA ALA A 157 4.00 11.94 7.20
C ALA A 157 5.10 11.47 6.25
N ALA A 158 5.66 10.29 6.57
CA ALA A 158 6.53 9.55 5.67
C ALA A 158 5.98 8.12 5.53
N GLY A 159 6.29 7.49 4.40
CA GLY A 159 5.75 6.16 4.14
C GLY A 159 6.38 5.48 2.96
N ALA A 160 5.77 4.36 2.60
CA ALA A 160 6.12 3.59 1.42
C ALA A 160 4.85 3.23 0.65
N GLY A 161 4.98 3.05 -0.65
CA GLY A 161 3.85 2.73 -1.50
C GLY A 161 4.19 1.83 -2.66
N LEU A 162 3.13 1.24 -3.17
CA LEU A 162 3.06 0.50 -4.41
C LEU A 162 2.15 1.24 -5.37
N ALA A 163 2.57 1.33 -6.60
CA ALA A 163 1.73 1.72 -7.72
C ALA A 163 1.53 0.51 -8.63
N SER A 164 0.34 0.30 -9.12
CA SER A 164 0.00 -0.66 -10.16
C SER A 164 -0.68 0.10 -11.28
N SER A 165 -0.27 -0.17 -12.50
CA SER A 165 -0.80 0.49 -13.70
C SER A 165 -1.05 -0.56 -14.78
N PRO A 166 -2.18 -1.31 -14.69
CA PRO A 166 -2.59 -2.19 -15.76
C PRO A 166 -2.76 -1.38 -17.05
N THR A 167 -2.01 -1.77 -18.05
CA THR A 167 -1.94 -1.09 -19.34
C THR A 167 -2.40 -2.05 -20.43
N THR A 168 -3.34 -1.61 -21.23
CA THR A 168 -3.81 -2.34 -22.42
C THR A 168 -3.44 -1.55 -23.66
N ALA A 169 -2.68 -2.18 -24.56
CA ALA A 169 -2.36 -1.64 -25.86
C ALA A 169 -3.09 -2.43 -26.95
N THR A 170 -3.77 -1.74 -27.87
CA THR A 170 -4.50 -2.32 -28.99
C THR A 170 -4.06 -1.73 -30.31
N ALA A 171 -3.82 -2.58 -31.31
CA ALA A 171 -3.50 -2.16 -32.68
C ALA A 171 -4.21 -3.11 -33.66
N GLY A 172 -5.30 -2.64 -34.25
CA GLY A 172 -6.17 -3.49 -35.07
C GLY A 172 -6.74 -4.66 -34.27
N THR A 173 -6.46 -5.90 -34.67
CA THR A 173 -6.85 -7.13 -33.97
C THR A 173 -5.85 -7.61 -32.92
N ALA A 174 -4.71 -6.95 -32.81
CA ALA A 174 -3.69 -7.27 -31.81
C ALA A 174 -3.95 -6.53 -30.50
N SER A 175 -3.79 -7.21 -29.36
CA SER A 175 -3.86 -6.60 -28.05
C SER A 175 -2.80 -7.19 -27.11
N ALA A 176 -2.28 -6.35 -26.23
CA ALA A 176 -1.40 -6.76 -25.14
C ALA A 176 -1.83 -6.07 -23.85
N THR A 177 -1.91 -6.83 -22.76
CA THR A 177 -2.16 -6.30 -21.42
C THR A 177 -1.00 -6.67 -20.52
N PHE A 178 -0.44 -5.68 -19.84
CA PHE A 178 0.64 -5.87 -18.87
C PHE A 178 0.43 -4.92 -17.70
N ASP A 179 0.88 -5.32 -16.53
CA ASP A 179 0.87 -4.48 -15.34
C ASP A 179 2.26 -3.91 -15.09
N SER A 180 2.33 -2.58 -15.03
CA SER A 180 3.56 -1.88 -14.65
C SER A 180 3.48 -1.56 -13.16
N GLY A 181 4.09 -2.43 -12.34
CA GLY A 181 4.21 -2.20 -10.91
C GLY A 181 5.36 -1.27 -10.56
N GLY A 182 5.12 -0.33 -9.66
CA GLY A 182 6.14 0.55 -9.08
C GLY A 182 6.14 0.50 -7.57
N GLN A 183 7.29 0.75 -6.95
CA GLN A 183 7.39 0.88 -5.50
C GLN A 183 8.32 2.03 -5.15
N GLY A 184 8.14 2.60 -3.97
CA GLY A 184 9.01 3.67 -3.50
C GLY A 184 8.58 4.27 -2.18
N LEU A 185 9.36 5.23 -1.72
CA LEU A 185 9.07 6.00 -0.53
C LEU A 185 8.22 7.22 -0.88
N LEU A 186 7.51 7.71 0.10
CA LEU A 186 6.77 8.96 0.04
C LEU A 186 6.97 9.78 1.30
N GLY A 187 6.83 11.10 1.17
CA GLY A 187 6.85 12.02 2.29
C GLY A 187 5.97 13.24 1.97
N GLY A 188 5.31 13.78 2.97
CA GLY A 188 4.40 14.89 2.74
C GLY A 188 3.89 15.54 4.00
N VAL A 189 2.99 16.50 3.80
CA VAL A 189 2.34 17.26 4.86
C VAL A 189 0.83 17.09 4.79
N PHE A 190 0.18 17.27 5.91
CA PHE A 190 -1.27 17.19 6.00
C PHE A 190 -1.83 18.19 7.00
N VAL A 191 -3.06 18.59 6.77
CA VAL A 191 -3.85 19.45 7.66
C VAL A 191 -5.26 18.89 7.76
N GLY A 192 -5.96 19.21 8.84
CA GLY A 192 -7.35 18.81 8.98
C GLY A 192 -8.04 19.45 10.17
N ALA A 193 -9.32 19.16 10.28
CA ALA A 193 -10.15 19.58 11.39
C ALA A 193 -11.10 18.44 11.77
N ASP A 194 -11.25 18.23 13.06
CA ASP A 194 -12.15 17.24 13.64
C ASP A 194 -13.17 17.87 14.56
N TYR A 195 -14.34 17.27 14.58
CA TYR A 195 -15.40 17.57 15.52
C TYR A 195 -15.86 16.29 16.23
N GLN A 196 -15.65 16.23 17.53
CA GLN A 196 -16.10 15.12 18.37
C GLN A 196 -17.55 15.38 18.79
N PHE A 197 -18.48 14.78 18.06
CA PHE A 197 -19.92 14.96 18.28
C PHE A 197 -20.51 14.02 19.35
N ALA A 198 -19.77 12.98 19.75
CA ALA A 198 -20.16 12.06 20.82
C ALA A 198 -18.94 11.66 21.66
N ARG A 199 -19.17 11.06 22.83
CA ARG A 199 -18.09 10.66 23.76
C ARG A 199 -17.02 9.79 23.08
N ARG A 200 -17.40 8.99 22.08
CA ARG A 200 -16.54 8.04 21.38
C ARG A 200 -16.57 8.17 19.85
N ALA A 201 -17.15 9.23 19.34
CA ALA A 201 -17.27 9.39 17.89
C ALA A 201 -16.92 10.81 17.44
N LEU A 202 -16.21 10.90 16.34
CA LEU A 202 -15.87 12.14 15.70
C LEU A 202 -16.06 12.07 14.18
N ALA A 203 -16.24 13.22 13.57
CA ALA A 203 -16.19 13.44 12.14
C ALA A 203 -15.18 14.54 11.84
N GLY A 204 -14.54 14.48 10.69
CA GLY A 204 -13.55 15.46 10.29
C GLY A 204 -13.32 15.51 8.80
N ILE A 205 -12.53 16.50 8.41
CA ILE A 205 -11.99 16.64 7.06
C ILE A 205 -10.48 16.74 7.13
N MET A 206 -9.81 16.20 6.14
CA MET A 206 -8.36 16.29 6.03
C MET A 206 -7.94 16.49 4.58
N GLY A 207 -6.87 17.26 4.39
CA GLY A 207 -6.18 17.41 3.12
C GLY A 207 -4.71 17.11 3.28
N ASP A 208 -4.10 16.54 2.26
CA ASP A 208 -2.68 16.25 2.24
C ASP A 208 -2.05 16.46 0.88
N PHE A 209 -0.74 16.65 0.93
CA PHE A 209 0.12 16.73 -0.24
C PHE A 209 1.40 15.94 0.03
N SER A 210 1.76 15.05 -0.88
CA SER A 210 2.91 14.16 -0.75
C SER A 210 3.77 14.18 -2.01
N TRP A 211 5.08 14.16 -1.82
CA TRP A 211 6.05 13.82 -2.85
C TRP A 211 6.28 12.32 -2.79
N THR A 212 6.34 11.68 -3.94
CA THR A 212 6.55 10.24 -4.04
C THR A 212 7.71 9.94 -4.96
N GLY A 213 8.53 8.98 -4.54
CA GLY A 213 9.63 8.40 -5.32
C GLY A 213 9.29 7.00 -5.85
N MET A 214 8.00 6.68 -5.99
CA MET A 214 7.59 5.41 -6.58
C MET A 214 8.02 5.35 -8.05
N GLN A 215 8.61 4.23 -8.47
CA GLN A 215 9.04 4.02 -9.84
C GLN A 215 8.67 2.61 -10.27
N GLY A 216 8.12 2.50 -11.47
CA GLY A 216 7.84 1.26 -12.14
C GLY A 216 8.48 1.25 -13.52
N THR A 217 9.10 0.14 -13.88
CA THR A 217 9.71 -0.05 -15.20
C THR A 217 9.23 -1.34 -15.82
N SER A 218 8.94 -1.31 -17.10
CA SER A 218 8.63 -2.50 -17.89
C SER A 218 9.53 -2.53 -19.12
N THR A 219 10.13 -3.68 -19.37
CA THR A 219 11.00 -3.88 -20.54
C THR A 219 10.44 -5.04 -21.36
N PHE A 220 10.27 -4.81 -22.64
CA PHE A 220 9.92 -5.82 -23.61
C PHE A 220 11.05 -5.94 -24.64
N SER A 221 11.47 -7.16 -24.95
CA SER A 221 12.48 -7.42 -25.98
C SER A 221 12.01 -8.55 -26.89
N ALA A 222 12.10 -8.34 -28.19
CA ALA A 222 11.79 -9.33 -29.22
C ALA A 222 12.89 -9.32 -30.29
N ALA A 223 12.94 -10.37 -31.13
CA ALA A 223 13.87 -10.42 -32.24
C ALA A 223 13.64 -9.21 -33.17
N GLY A 224 14.66 -8.33 -33.28
CA GLY A 224 14.62 -7.13 -34.12
C GLY A 224 14.11 -5.85 -33.45
N GLY A 225 13.80 -5.83 -32.14
CA GLY A 225 13.41 -4.61 -31.45
C GLY A 225 13.13 -4.79 -29.98
N GLY A 226 12.85 -3.68 -29.29
CA GLY A 226 12.51 -3.68 -27.88
C GLY A 226 11.77 -2.42 -27.47
N ALA A 227 11.10 -2.45 -26.35
CA ALA A 227 10.48 -1.28 -25.72
C ALA A 227 10.80 -1.23 -24.23
N TYR A 228 11.05 -0.03 -23.76
CA TYR A 228 11.25 0.28 -22.35
C TYR A 228 10.22 1.35 -21.97
N THR A 229 9.51 1.13 -20.89
CA THR A 229 8.60 2.12 -20.33
C THR A 229 8.92 2.33 -18.85
N SER A 230 8.90 3.58 -18.41
CA SER A 230 9.01 3.95 -17.00
C SER A 230 7.83 4.83 -16.61
N ILE A 231 7.23 4.52 -15.47
CA ILE A 231 6.14 5.29 -14.87
C ILE A 231 6.60 5.73 -13.49
N SER A 232 6.59 7.04 -13.28
CA SER A 232 7.08 7.66 -12.03
C SER A 232 6.02 8.64 -11.49
N PRO A 233 5.14 8.19 -10.60
CA PRO A 233 4.36 9.11 -9.77
C PRO A 233 5.30 10.03 -8.98
N ASN A 234 5.09 11.34 -9.04
CA ASN A 234 5.98 12.29 -8.35
C ASN A 234 5.28 13.13 -7.28
N ARG A 235 3.98 13.41 -7.44
CA ARG A 235 3.19 14.20 -6.50
C ARG A 235 1.80 13.59 -6.37
N GLU A 236 1.29 13.58 -5.16
CA GLU A 236 -0.06 13.12 -4.83
C GLU A 236 -0.68 14.11 -3.86
N TRP A 237 -1.96 14.40 -4.01
CA TRP A 237 -2.74 15.20 -3.07
C TRP A 237 -4.10 14.56 -2.84
N SER A 238 -4.71 14.82 -1.69
CA SER A 238 -6.07 14.37 -1.43
C SER A 238 -6.86 15.34 -0.55
N VAL A 239 -8.19 15.28 -0.67
CA VAL A 239 -9.14 15.85 0.25
C VAL A 239 -10.12 14.77 0.67
N MET A 240 -10.20 14.50 1.97
CA MET A 240 -10.93 13.35 2.50
C MET A 240 -11.81 13.75 3.68
N ALA A 241 -13.01 13.18 3.74
CA ALA A 241 -13.82 13.13 4.94
C ALA A 241 -13.38 11.94 5.80
N ARG A 242 -13.34 12.10 7.13
CA ARG A 242 -13.03 11.00 8.04
C ARG A 242 -14.10 10.84 9.12
N LEU A 243 -14.34 9.58 9.50
CA LEU A 243 -15.16 9.19 10.65
C LEU A 243 -14.29 8.35 11.58
N GLY A 244 -14.41 8.61 12.87
CA GLY A 244 -13.57 7.94 13.85
C GLY A 244 -14.31 7.50 15.10
N TYR A 245 -13.77 6.45 15.72
CA TYR A 245 -14.23 5.87 16.97
C TYR A 245 -13.09 5.85 17.99
N LEU A 246 -13.38 6.25 19.22
CA LEU A 246 -12.44 6.28 20.34
C LEU A 246 -12.66 5.06 21.24
N PRO A 247 -11.92 3.97 21.05
CA PRO A 247 -11.99 2.82 21.96
C PRO A 247 -11.53 3.19 23.37
N VAL A 248 -10.50 4.03 23.46
CA VAL A 248 -10.02 4.69 24.67
C VAL A 248 -9.83 6.18 24.40
N PRO A 249 -9.82 7.06 25.41
CA PRO A 249 -9.77 8.52 25.20
C PRO A 249 -8.57 9.01 24.37
N SER A 250 -7.43 8.37 24.49
CA SER A 250 -6.17 8.75 23.83
C SER A 250 -5.97 8.16 22.43
N THR A 251 -6.87 7.28 21.96
CA THR A 251 -6.68 6.54 20.69
C THR A 251 -7.91 6.59 19.82
N LEU A 252 -7.72 6.98 18.58
CA LEU A 252 -8.72 7.09 17.53
C LEU A 252 -8.51 6.01 16.48
N LEU A 253 -9.50 5.20 16.23
CA LEU A 253 -9.63 4.36 15.03
C LEU A 253 -10.49 5.12 14.02
N TYR A 254 -10.03 5.28 12.79
CA TYR A 254 -10.79 6.02 11.78
C TYR A 254 -10.77 5.36 10.41
N GLY A 255 -11.78 5.69 9.62
CA GLY A 255 -11.81 5.49 8.20
C GLY A 255 -11.98 6.82 7.50
N ALA A 256 -11.26 7.03 6.41
CA ALA A 256 -11.40 8.21 5.58
C ALA A 256 -11.70 7.81 4.14
N VAL A 257 -12.44 8.68 3.44
CA VAL A 257 -12.78 8.53 2.02
C VAL A 257 -12.80 9.90 1.36
N GLY A 258 -12.31 9.99 0.15
CA GLY A 258 -12.30 11.28 -0.54
C GLY A 258 -11.77 11.23 -1.96
N TYR A 259 -11.49 12.44 -2.45
CA TYR A 259 -10.97 12.68 -3.78
C TYR A 259 -9.45 12.83 -3.73
N THR A 260 -8.76 12.28 -4.74
CA THR A 260 -7.30 12.31 -4.84
C THR A 260 -6.86 12.62 -6.25
N GLY A 261 -5.71 13.25 -6.39
CA GLY A 261 -5.05 13.47 -7.66
C GLY A 261 -3.57 13.12 -7.58
N MET A 262 -3.04 12.60 -8.67
CA MET A 262 -1.65 12.18 -8.79
C MET A 262 -1.06 12.71 -10.09
N ASN A 263 0.12 13.28 -10.02
CA ASN A 263 0.91 13.63 -11.20
C ASN A 263 1.87 12.49 -11.53
N VAL A 264 1.84 12.02 -12.77
CA VAL A 264 2.60 10.87 -13.26
C VAL A 264 3.45 11.29 -14.44
N LYS A 265 4.75 11.10 -14.31
CA LYS A 265 5.69 11.20 -15.41
C LYS A 265 5.87 9.83 -16.05
N SER A 266 5.57 9.74 -17.34
CA SER A 266 5.73 8.52 -18.13
C SER A 266 6.76 8.74 -19.20
N THR A 267 7.71 7.81 -19.33
CA THR A 267 8.67 7.78 -20.43
C THR A 267 8.55 6.45 -21.18
N ALA A 268 8.63 6.51 -22.50
CA ALA A 268 8.63 5.33 -23.34
C ALA A 268 9.77 5.44 -24.36
N THR A 269 10.53 4.37 -24.52
CA THR A 269 11.56 4.24 -25.56
C THR A 269 11.28 2.95 -26.33
N ALA A 270 11.17 3.03 -27.64
CA ALA A 270 11.04 1.84 -28.49
C ALA A 270 12.18 1.83 -29.51
N VAL A 271 12.85 0.70 -29.61
CA VAL A 271 13.85 0.41 -30.67
C VAL A 271 13.18 -0.48 -31.71
N LEU A 272 13.05 0.02 -32.92
CA LEU A 272 12.41 -0.69 -34.02
C LEU A 272 13.42 -1.58 -34.76
N ALA A 273 12.93 -2.57 -35.50
CA ALA A 273 13.71 -3.33 -36.42
C ALA A 273 14.37 -2.37 -37.45
N GLY A 274 15.72 -2.36 -37.53
CA GLY A 274 16.47 -1.39 -38.31
C GLY A 274 17.19 -0.30 -37.50
N GLY A 275 17.09 -0.33 -36.15
CA GLY A 275 17.88 0.53 -35.26
C GLY A 275 17.27 1.91 -34.97
N ASN A 276 16.13 2.24 -35.57
CA ASN A 276 15.44 3.49 -35.28
C ASN A 276 14.90 3.50 -33.85
N THR A 277 15.14 4.57 -33.11
CA THR A 277 14.66 4.76 -31.74
C THR A 277 13.56 5.80 -31.71
N LEU A 278 12.43 5.46 -31.14
CA LEU A 278 11.35 6.38 -30.80
C LEU A 278 11.44 6.68 -29.30
N PHE A 279 11.36 7.96 -28.95
CA PHE A 279 11.31 8.41 -27.57
C PHE A 279 10.06 9.26 -27.34
N GLY A 280 9.37 9.02 -26.25
CA GLY A 280 8.22 9.82 -25.80
C GLY A 280 8.30 10.08 -24.30
N GLU A 281 8.05 11.30 -23.89
CA GLU A 281 7.89 11.70 -22.50
C GLU A 281 6.56 12.42 -22.34
N ARG A 282 5.81 12.07 -21.30
CA ARG A 282 4.53 12.71 -20.98
C ARG A 282 4.40 12.92 -19.50
N ASP A 283 3.99 14.10 -19.10
CA ASP A 283 3.59 14.46 -17.74
C ASP A 283 2.05 14.60 -17.72
N THR A 284 1.38 13.87 -16.86
CA THR A 284 -0.10 13.79 -16.85
C THR A 284 -0.60 13.76 -15.41
N THR A 285 -1.62 14.55 -15.13
CA THR A 285 -2.35 14.45 -13.86
C THR A 285 -3.56 13.54 -14.05
N VAL A 286 -3.70 12.57 -13.14
CA VAL A 286 -4.85 11.67 -13.04
C VAL A 286 -5.58 11.92 -11.73
N SER A 287 -6.89 11.80 -11.75
CA SER A 287 -7.76 12.02 -10.60
C SER A 287 -8.49 10.73 -10.24
N GLY A 288 -8.96 10.63 -9.01
CA GLY A 288 -9.66 9.45 -8.56
C GLY A 288 -10.21 9.57 -7.16
N TRP A 289 -10.49 8.44 -6.55
CA TRP A 289 -10.95 8.34 -5.18
C TRP A 289 -9.97 7.55 -4.32
N ALA A 290 -10.00 7.81 -3.02
CA ALA A 290 -9.17 7.10 -2.06
C ALA A 290 -9.99 6.69 -0.83
N VAL A 291 -9.59 5.56 -0.23
CA VAL A 291 -10.05 5.13 1.10
C VAL A 291 -8.84 4.91 1.98
N ALA A 292 -8.95 5.31 3.25
CA ALA A 292 -7.83 5.24 4.17
C ALA A 292 -8.30 4.89 5.61
N PRO A 293 -8.23 3.62 6.00
CA PRO A 293 -8.30 3.24 7.40
C PRO A 293 -6.99 3.62 8.12
N GLY A 294 -7.13 4.08 9.37
CA GLY A 294 -5.99 4.47 10.18
C GLY A 294 -6.24 4.40 11.67
N ILE A 295 -5.17 4.53 12.40
CA ILE A 295 -5.14 4.63 13.85
C ILE A 295 -4.27 5.81 14.25
N GLU A 296 -4.76 6.65 15.15
CA GLU A 296 -4.07 7.84 15.65
C GLU A 296 -4.08 7.83 17.18
N THR A 297 -2.98 8.19 17.81
CA THR A 297 -2.90 8.24 19.27
C THR A 297 -2.20 9.50 19.74
N VAL A 298 -2.62 9.97 20.90
CA VAL A 298 -1.96 11.06 21.61
C VAL A 298 -0.64 10.57 22.19
N ILE A 299 0.44 11.31 21.96
CA ILE A 299 1.75 11.06 22.56
C ILE A 299 1.88 11.87 23.85
N THR A 300 1.81 13.19 23.72
CA THR A 300 1.89 14.14 24.83
C THR A 300 1.40 15.52 24.41
N GLY A 301 0.74 16.25 25.31
CA GLY A 301 0.19 17.57 25.00
C GLY A 301 -0.71 17.52 23.76
N GLY A 302 -0.47 18.41 22.80
CA GLY A 302 -1.18 18.43 21.51
C GLY A 302 -0.62 17.49 20.46
N TRP A 303 0.44 16.72 20.75
CA TRP A 303 1.10 15.86 19.76
C TRP A 303 0.40 14.52 19.62
N THR A 304 0.17 14.12 18.37
CA THR A 304 -0.37 12.82 18.00
C THR A 304 0.55 12.11 17.01
N THR A 305 0.48 10.78 16.98
CA THR A 305 1.08 9.97 15.91
C THR A 305 0.00 9.11 15.29
N ARG A 306 0.11 8.85 13.98
CA ARG A 306 -0.84 8.04 13.25
C ARG A 306 -0.16 7.06 12.30
N LEU A 307 -0.78 5.92 12.14
CA LEU A 307 -0.47 4.96 11.08
C LEU A 307 -1.71 4.81 10.20
N GLU A 308 -1.55 5.07 8.91
CA GLU A 308 -2.62 5.06 7.92
C GLU A 308 -2.24 4.16 6.76
N TYR A 309 -3.14 3.29 6.34
CA TYR A 309 -3.07 2.66 5.03
C TYR A 309 -4.00 3.41 4.09
N ARG A 310 -3.58 3.62 2.84
CA ARG A 310 -4.41 4.27 1.83
C ARG A 310 -4.41 3.45 0.55
N TYR A 311 -5.58 3.20 0.03
CA TYR A 311 -5.82 2.74 -1.32
C TYR A 311 -6.38 3.89 -2.14
N SER A 312 -5.77 4.15 -3.29
CA SER A 312 -6.25 5.15 -4.24
C SER A 312 -6.45 4.48 -5.61
N GLN A 313 -7.60 4.72 -6.21
CA GLN A 313 -7.95 4.28 -7.55
C GLN A 313 -8.14 5.50 -8.44
N TYR A 314 -7.41 5.56 -9.52
CA TYR A 314 -7.47 6.67 -10.47
C TYR A 314 -8.30 6.30 -11.69
N GLU A 315 -8.75 7.32 -12.41
CA GLU A 315 -9.49 7.17 -13.65
C GLU A 315 -8.65 6.50 -14.72
N GLN A 316 -9.31 5.73 -15.58
CA GLN A 316 -8.70 5.19 -16.78
C GLN A 316 -8.33 6.33 -17.73
N LYS A 317 -7.13 6.31 -18.26
CA LYS A 317 -6.64 7.33 -19.18
C LYS A 317 -5.99 6.71 -20.40
N GLU A 318 -6.28 7.29 -21.55
CA GLU A 318 -5.57 6.97 -22.78
C GLU A 318 -4.24 7.76 -22.77
N VAL A 319 -3.13 7.03 -22.77
CA VAL A 319 -1.77 7.60 -22.71
C VAL A 319 -1.13 7.70 -24.09
N ALA A 320 -1.60 6.92 -25.05
CA ALA A 320 -1.28 6.99 -26.48
C ALA A 320 -2.43 6.39 -27.27
N ALA A 321 -2.50 6.60 -28.58
CA ALA A 321 -3.53 6.04 -29.45
C ALA A 321 -3.62 4.51 -29.27
N GLY A 322 -4.78 4.02 -28.79
CA GLY A 322 -5.03 2.62 -28.50
C GLY A 322 -4.31 2.08 -27.24
N VAL A 323 -3.73 2.94 -26.38
CA VAL A 323 -3.08 2.54 -25.16
C VAL A 323 -3.77 3.18 -23.98
N THR A 324 -4.43 2.37 -23.17
CA THR A 324 -5.13 2.81 -21.96
C THR A 324 -4.49 2.26 -20.71
N THR A 325 -4.50 3.04 -19.64
CA THR A 325 -4.02 2.63 -18.31
C THR A 325 -4.98 3.09 -17.24
N GLN A 326 -5.07 2.33 -16.15
CA GLN A 326 -5.87 2.67 -14.97
C GLN A 326 -5.02 2.51 -13.70
N PRO A 327 -4.33 3.57 -13.27
CA PRO A 327 -3.43 3.49 -12.11
C PRO A 327 -4.19 3.26 -10.80
N SER A 328 -3.54 2.56 -9.89
CA SER A 328 -3.91 2.47 -8.48
C SER A 328 -2.69 2.56 -7.60
N THR A 329 -2.86 3.03 -6.37
CA THR A 329 -1.76 3.07 -5.39
C THR A 329 -2.21 2.48 -4.05
N HIS A 330 -1.27 1.81 -3.40
CA HIS A 330 -1.38 1.33 -2.04
C HIS A 330 -0.26 1.95 -1.23
N THR A 331 -0.58 2.76 -0.24
CA THR A 331 0.44 3.42 0.58
C THR A 331 0.22 3.15 2.06
N ILE A 332 1.32 3.05 2.80
CA ILE A 332 1.32 3.07 4.26
C ILE A 332 2.05 4.33 4.71
N ARG A 333 1.45 5.06 5.64
CA ARG A 333 1.93 6.38 6.07
C ARG A 333 2.01 6.43 7.58
N LEU A 334 3.19 6.73 8.11
CA LEU A 334 3.40 7.07 9.52
C LEU A 334 3.51 8.58 9.63
N GLY A 335 2.65 9.18 10.44
CA GLY A 335 2.57 10.63 10.59
C GLY A 335 2.70 11.10 12.04
N ILE A 336 3.18 12.32 12.20
CA ILE A 336 3.16 13.07 13.45
C ILE A 336 2.41 14.38 13.18
N ALA A 337 1.51 14.74 14.08
CA ALA A 337 0.74 15.98 13.99
C ALA A 337 0.71 16.72 15.33
N TYR A 338 0.54 18.02 15.24
CA TYR A 338 0.14 18.85 16.37
C TYR A 338 -1.31 19.29 16.22
N LYS A 339 -2.12 19.01 17.23
CA LYS A 339 -3.55 19.31 17.27
C LYS A 339 -3.82 20.43 18.27
N LEU A 340 -4.34 21.53 17.77
CA LEU A 340 -4.82 22.64 18.60
C LEU A 340 -6.15 22.23 19.25
N GLY A 341 -6.30 22.49 20.55
CA GLY A 341 -7.51 22.17 21.32
C GLY A 341 -7.56 20.77 21.90
N LEU A 342 -6.55 19.92 21.66
CA LEU A 342 -6.47 18.59 22.28
C LEU A 342 -6.28 18.73 23.81
N GLY A 343 -7.16 18.07 24.59
CA GLY A 343 -7.09 18.11 26.06
C GLY A 343 -7.75 19.32 26.73
N GLY A 344 -8.36 20.23 25.98
CA GLY A 344 -9.19 21.28 26.54
C GLY A 344 -10.50 20.74 27.17
N GLU A 345 -11.01 21.40 28.22
CA GLU A 345 -12.32 21.09 28.74
C GLU A 345 -13.38 21.24 27.62
N ARG A 346 -14.37 20.36 27.62
CA ARG A 346 -15.51 20.52 26.70
C ARG A 346 -16.28 21.78 27.10
N PRO A 347 -16.65 22.67 26.19
CA PRO A 347 -17.55 23.75 26.48
C PRO A 347 -18.92 23.24 26.94
#